data_11d385eb331294136558cfdf9a02a9e1
#
_entry.id   11d385eb331294136558cfdf9a02a9e1
#
_cell.length_a   1.000
_cell.length_b   1.000
_cell.length_c   1.000
_cell.angle_alpha   90.00
_cell.angle_beta   90.00
_cell.angle_gamma   90.00
#
_symmetry.space_group_name_H-M   'P 1'
#
loop_
_entity.id
_entity.type
_entity.pdbx_description
1 polymer ?
#
loop_
_entity_poly.entity_id
_entity_poly.type
_entity_poly.pdbx_seq_one_letter_code
_entity_poly.pdbx_strand_id
1 'polypeptide(L)'
;MPVVNRIPPGNIINQFQGTELEAGRVPSSNSWEVIIKYNGDIFKIADELQIEIEILGSGYAIATLSLDKIPMLVKYSEIEHIEPPKTLTISIKQELSHSCITNVNSFEDSSISGEGTIIAILDSGIDYTHPDFINEDGTSR
;
A
#
# COMPACT_ATOMS: atom_id res chain seq x y z
N MET A 1 17.41 -20.99 -10.09
CA MET A 1 17.26 -19.54 -9.90
C MET A 1 15.84 -19.17 -10.31
N PRO A 2 15.05 -18.52 -9.48
CA PRO A 2 13.72 -18.06 -9.92
C PRO A 2 13.90 -17.02 -11.02
N VAL A 3 13.13 -17.16 -12.09
CA VAL A 3 13.07 -16.19 -13.18
C VAL A 3 12.36 -14.94 -12.61
N VAL A 4 13.11 -13.92 -12.29
CA VAL A 4 12.53 -12.61 -11.93
C VAL A 4 11.89 -12.06 -13.19
N ASN A 5 10.57 -11.98 -13.17
CA ASN A 5 9.77 -11.43 -14.27
C ASN A 5 9.96 -9.92 -14.30
N ARG A 6 11.07 -9.46 -14.92
CA ARG A 6 11.38 -8.02 -15.01
C ARG A 6 10.40 -7.36 -15.95
N ILE A 7 9.71 -6.35 -15.48
CA ILE A 7 8.86 -5.51 -16.32
C ILE A 7 9.77 -4.77 -17.30
N PRO A 8 9.51 -4.85 -18.64
CA PRO A 8 10.30 -4.14 -19.63
C PRO A 8 10.29 -2.62 -19.36
N PRO A 9 11.40 -1.90 -19.52
CA PRO A 9 11.51 -0.46 -19.20
C PRO A 9 10.45 0.42 -19.85
N GLY A 10 9.96 0.07 -21.04
CA GLY A 10 8.90 0.82 -21.74
C GLY A 10 7.51 0.71 -21.09
N ASN A 11 7.22 -0.35 -20.35
CA ASN A 11 5.93 -0.52 -19.67
C ASN A 11 5.86 0.22 -18.32
N ILE A 12 7.01 0.52 -17.72
CA ILE A 12 7.04 1.23 -16.42
C ILE A 12 6.61 2.68 -16.60
N ILE A 13 7.08 3.37 -17.66
CA ILE A 13 6.70 4.77 -17.92
C ILE A 13 5.20 4.90 -18.15
N ASN A 14 4.56 3.91 -18.77
CA ASN A 14 3.12 3.92 -19.00
C ASN A 14 2.31 3.74 -17.71
N GLN A 15 2.85 3.10 -16.67
CA GLN A 15 2.21 3.00 -15.35
C GLN A 15 2.22 4.35 -14.59
N PHE A 16 3.13 5.25 -14.97
CA PHE A 16 3.24 6.59 -14.40
C PHE A 16 2.47 7.66 -15.21
N GLN A 17 1.59 7.28 -16.11
CA GLN A 17 0.73 8.18 -16.88
C GLN A 17 -0.71 8.13 -16.34
N GLY A 18 -1.27 9.28 -15.99
CA GLY A 18 -2.65 9.40 -15.54
C GLY A 18 -2.81 9.88 -14.09
N THR A 19 -4.00 9.64 -13.53
CA THR A 19 -4.37 10.08 -12.18
C THR A 19 -3.54 9.45 -11.05
N GLU A 20 -2.92 8.30 -11.29
CA GLU A 20 -2.04 7.64 -10.31
C GLU A 20 -0.71 8.40 -10.13
N LEU A 21 -0.29 9.16 -11.14
CA LEU A 21 0.90 10.00 -11.05
C LEU A 21 0.78 11.11 -10.00
N GLU A 22 -0.43 11.62 -9.79
CA GLU A 22 -0.69 12.67 -8.79
C GLU A 22 -0.55 12.16 -7.36
N ALA A 23 -0.82 10.87 -7.11
CA ALA A 23 -0.74 10.29 -5.76
C ALA A 23 0.68 10.29 -5.17
N GLY A 24 1.71 10.17 -6.01
CA GLY A 24 3.10 10.16 -5.57
C GLY A 24 3.82 11.50 -5.72
N ARG A 25 3.13 12.55 -6.16
CA ARG A 25 3.76 13.85 -6.38
C ARG A 25 4.07 14.56 -5.06
N VAL A 26 5.30 15.01 -4.91
CA VAL A 26 5.71 15.87 -3.78
C VAL A 26 5.28 17.30 -4.08
N PRO A 27 4.36 17.91 -3.28
CA PRO A 27 3.71 19.19 -3.64
C PRO A 27 4.67 20.37 -3.81
N SER A 28 5.83 20.33 -3.17
CA SER A 28 6.81 21.42 -3.15
C SER A 28 7.96 21.27 -4.17
N SER A 29 7.97 20.17 -4.93
CA SER A 29 9.06 19.86 -5.85
C SER A 29 8.53 19.20 -7.13
N ASN A 30 9.38 19.15 -8.18
CA ASN A 30 9.07 18.38 -9.39
C ASN A 30 9.58 16.94 -9.26
N SER A 31 9.27 16.31 -8.11
CA SER A 31 9.67 14.95 -7.78
C SER A 31 8.47 14.10 -7.39
N TRP A 32 8.67 12.80 -7.46
CA TRP A 32 7.69 11.78 -7.14
C TRP A 32 8.28 10.77 -6.17
N GLU A 33 7.45 10.30 -5.28
CA GLU A 33 7.75 9.16 -4.44
C GLU A 33 7.35 7.88 -5.16
N VAL A 34 8.23 6.90 -5.15
CA VAL A 34 7.95 5.56 -5.68
C VAL A 34 8.39 4.51 -4.67
N ILE A 35 7.65 3.41 -4.60
CA ILE A 35 8.03 2.26 -3.78
C ILE A 35 8.92 1.36 -4.63
N ILE A 36 10.08 1.01 -4.11
CA ILE A 36 11.02 0.12 -4.77
C ILE A 36 11.23 -1.14 -3.95
N LYS A 37 11.26 -2.28 -4.62
CA LYS A 37 11.78 -3.54 -4.12
C LYS A 37 13.19 -3.71 -4.63
N TYR A 38 14.13 -3.93 -3.72
CA TYR A 38 15.53 -4.04 -4.09
C TYR A 38 16.23 -5.21 -3.39
N ASN A 39 17.37 -5.62 -3.96
CA ASN A 39 18.28 -6.61 -3.41
C ASN A 39 19.72 -6.11 -3.59
N GLY A 40 20.45 -5.91 -2.50
CA GLY A 40 21.81 -5.39 -2.53
C GLY A 40 21.94 -3.99 -1.92
N ASP A 41 22.95 -3.24 -2.38
CA ASP A 41 23.28 -1.91 -1.84
C ASP A 41 22.51 -0.80 -2.57
N ILE A 42 21.36 -0.43 -1.99
CA ILE A 42 20.52 0.64 -2.53
C ILE A 42 21.14 2.03 -2.36
N PHE A 43 21.98 2.24 -1.32
CA PHE A 43 22.59 3.54 -1.07
C PHE A 43 23.57 3.93 -2.15
N LYS A 44 24.31 2.96 -2.71
CA LYS A 44 25.19 3.20 -3.85
C LYS A 44 24.42 3.72 -5.07
N ILE A 45 23.25 3.12 -5.35
CA ILE A 45 22.40 3.55 -6.45
C ILE A 45 21.82 4.95 -6.18
N ALA A 46 21.44 5.22 -4.93
CA ALA A 46 20.94 6.52 -4.52
C ALA A 46 21.98 7.64 -4.74
N ASP A 47 23.23 7.38 -4.36
CA ASP A 47 24.34 8.31 -4.58
C ASP A 47 24.62 8.54 -6.06
N GLU A 48 24.66 7.48 -6.87
CA GLU A 48 24.92 7.57 -8.30
C GLU A 48 23.84 8.37 -9.05
N LEU A 49 22.59 8.19 -8.66
CA LEU A 49 21.43 8.85 -9.27
C LEU A 49 21.08 10.18 -8.58
N GLN A 50 21.72 10.50 -7.46
CA GLN A 50 21.38 11.66 -6.62
C GLN A 50 19.87 11.70 -6.32
N ILE A 51 19.37 10.65 -5.67
CA ILE A 51 17.98 10.50 -5.24
C ILE A 51 17.93 10.27 -3.73
N GLU A 52 16.82 10.66 -3.12
CA GLU A 52 16.56 10.40 -1.70
C GLU A 52 15.93 9.03 -1.52
N ILE A 53 16.39 8.30 -0.51
CA ILE A 53 15.90 6.95 -0.19
C ILE A 53 15.52 6.88 1.29
N GLU A 54 14.32 6.38 1.55
CA GLU A 54 13.84 6.01 2.88
C GLU A 54 13.63 4.49 2.96
N ILE A 55 14.33 3.83 3.87
CA ILE A 55 14.26 2.37 4.02
C ILE A 55 13.01 1.97 4.81
N LEU A 56 12.19 1.10 4.23
CA LEU A 56 11.00 0.52 4.87
C LEU A 56 11.28 -0.84 5.53
N GLY A 57 12.42 -1.46 5.24
CA GLY A 57 12.74 -2.83 5.67
C GLY A 57 12.37 -3.90 4.66
N SER A 58 12.79 -5.15 4.92
CA SER A 58 12.50 -6.32 4.07
C SER A 58 12.84 -6.15 2.58
N GLY A 59 13.83 -5.30 2.26
CA GLY A 59 14.24 -4.99 0.89
C GLY A 59 13.27 -4.05 0.16
N TYR A 60 12.51 -3.24 0.90
CA TYR A 60 11.68 -2.17 0.36
C TYR A 60 12.19 -0.81 0.79
N ALA A 61 12.04 0.17 -0.07
CA ALA A 61 12.33 1.57 0.21
C ALA A 61 11.37 2.50 -0.57
N ILE A 62 11.24 3.73 -0.08
CA ILE A 62 10.66 4.83 -0.84
C ILE A 62 11.80 5.58 -1.49
N ALA A 63 11.69 5.83 -2.78
CA ALA A 63 12.62 6.68 -3.51
C ALA A 63 11.93 7.96 -3.96
N THR A 64 12.51 9.12 -3.63
CA THR A 64 12.05 10.43 -4.09
C THR A 64 12.92 10.91 -5.24
N LEU A 65 12.35 11.02 -6.43
CA LEU A 65 13.10 11.32 -7.65
C LEU A 65 12.24 12.02 -8.71
N SER A 66 12.89 12.65 -9.68
CA SER A 66 12.23 13.17 -10.88
C SER A 66 11.88 12.04 -11.86
N LEU A 67 10.84 12.25 -12.67
CA LEU A 67 10.32 11.22 -13.59
C LEU A 67 11.36 10.70 -14.59
N ASP A 68 12.30 11.53 -15.01
CA ASP A 68 13.38 11.17 -15.93
C ASP A 68 14.36 10.16 -15.33
N LYS A 69 14.46 10.08 -14.00
CA LYS A 69 15.33 9.12 -13.30
C LYS A 69 14.72 7.73 -13.14
N ILE A 70 13.41 7.59 -13.23
CA ILE A 70 12.74 6.29 -13.11
C ILE A 70 13.27 5.26 -14.13
N PRO A 71 13.42 5.60 -15.43
CA PRO A 71 14.01 4.67 -16.41
C PRO A 71 15.47 4.30 -16.12
N MET A 72 16.19 5.15 -15.37
CA MET A 72 17.55 4.87 -14.96
C MET A 72 17.60 3.84 -13.83
N LEU A 73 16.71 3.97 -12.84
CA LEU A 73 16.57 3.00 -11.75
C LEU A 73 16.36 1.57 -12.25
N VAL A 74 15.52 1.39 -13.28
CA VAL A 74 15.20 0.07 -13.84
C VAL A 74 16.41 -0.66 -14.42
N LYS A 75 17.46 0.06 -14.77
CA LYS A 75 18.67 -0.52 -15.36
C LYS A 75 19.55 -1.24 -14.34
N TYR A 76 19.39 -0.93 -13.06
CA TYR A 76 20.18 -1.57 -12.02
C TYR A 76 19.68 -2.98 -11.74
N SER A 77 20.59 -3.93 -11.65
CA SER A 77 20.27 -5.34 -11.39
C SER A 77 19.70 -5.56 -9.99
N GLU A 78 20.01 -4.68 -9.08
CA GLU A 78 19.59 -4.67 -7.70
C GLU A 78 18.12 -4.24 -7.54
N ILE A 79 17.54 -3.56 -8.53
CA ILE A 79 16.13 -3.15 -8.51
C ILE A 79 15.27 -4.25 -9.10
N GLU A 80 14.45 -4.87 -8.24
CA GLU A 80 13.55 -5.96 -8.60
C GLU A 80 12.20 -5.45 -9.12
N HIS A 81 11.67 -4.40 -8.49
CA HIS A 81 10.36 -3.83 -8.81
C HIS A 81 10.27 -2.35 -8.43
N ILE A 82 9.50 -1.58 -9.20
CA ILE A 82 9.17 -0.18 -8.92
C ILE A 82 7.66 -0.05 -9.06
N GLU A 83 7.02 0.52 -8.06
CA GLU A 83 5.57 0.74 -8.02
C GLU A 83 5.27 2.20 -7.67
N PRO A 84 4.38 2.88 -8.43
CA PRO A 84 3.87 4.18 -8.01
C PRO A 84 3.01 4.01 -6.76
N PRO A 85 3.00 4.98 -5.85
CA PRO A 85 2.07 4.99 -4.74
C PRO A 85 0.65 5.06 -5.26
N LYS A 86 -0.26 4.35 -4.60
CA LYS A 86 -1.68 4.33 -4.94
C LYS A 86 -2.46 5.20 -3.99
N THR A 87 -3.42 5.94 -4.51
CA THR A 87 -4.38 6.63 -3.65
C THR A 87 -5.23 5.60 -2.92
N LEU A 88 -5.16 5.60 -1.60
CA LEU A 88 -6.03 4.78 -0.78
C LEU A 88 -7.35 5.52 -0.58
N THR A 89 -8.46 4.84 -0.89
CA THR A 89 -9.81 5.34 -0.64
C THR A 89 -10.46 4.52 0.47
N ILE A 90 -11.25 5.19 1.31
CA ILE A 90 -12.04 4.50 2.33
C ILE A 90 -13.14 3.73 1.62
N SER A 91 -13.09 2.40 1.68
CA SER A 91 -14.09 1.52 1.06
C SER A 91 -14.91 0.82 2.13
N ILE A 92 -16.17 1.20 2.29
CA ILE A 92 -17.00 0.73 3.41
C ILE A 92 -17.96 -0.42 3.03
N LYS A 93 -18.34 -0.59 1.76
CA LYS A 93 -19.49 -1.45 1.43
C LYS A 93 -19.22 -2.67 0.54
N GLN A 94 -18.08 -2.76 -0.14
CA GLN A 94 -17.83 -3.84 -1.10
C GLN A 94 -17.05 -5.03 -0.53
N GLU A 95 -16.40 -4.86 0.59
CA GLU A 95 -15.49 -5.88 1.13
C GLU A 95 -16.20 -7.01 1.89
N LEU A 96 -17.38 -6.76 2.47
CA LEU A 96 -18.15 -7.78 3.21
C LEU A 96 -18.62 -8.93 2.31
N SER A 97 -18.97 -8.66 1.05
CA SER A 97 -19.37 -9.71 0.11
C SER A 97 -18.19 -10.51 -0.44
N HIS A 98 -17.03 -9.86 -0.60
CA HIS A 98 -15.80 -10.49 -1.09
C HIS A 98 -15.11 -11.36 -0.04
N SER A 99 -15.23 -11.02 1.23
CA SER A 99 -14.67 -11.79 2.34
C SER A 99 -15.55 -12.97 2.81
N CYS A 100 -16.71 -13.21 2.18
CA CYS A 100 -17.66 -14.27 2.52
C CYS A 100 -18.16 -14.25 3.99
N ILE A 101 -17.98 -13.14 4.71
CA ILE A 101 -18.36 -13.02 6.12
C ILE A 101 -19.88 -13.06 6.31
N THR A 102 -20.65 -12.61 5.30
CA THR A 102 -22.11 -12.64 5.33
C THR A 102 -22.69 -14.06 5.46
N ASN A 103 -21.94 -15.08 5.04
CA ASN A 103 -22.39 -16.46 5.12
C ASN A 103 -22.14 -17.10 6.49
N VAL A 104 -21.25 -16.52 7.31
CA VAL A 104 -20.94 -17.08 8.65
C VAL A 104 -22.08 -16.84 9.63
N ASN A 105 -22.81 -15.75 9.48
CA ASN A 105 -23.95 -15.41 10.34
C ASN A 105 -25.22 -16.23 10.05
N SER A 106 -25.23 -17.03 8.98
CA SER A 106 -26.38 -17.85 8.59
C SER A 106 -26.25 -19.34 8.92
N PHE A 107 -25.21 -19.76 9.62
CA PHE A 107 -25.13 -21.10 10.17
C PHE A 107 -26.03 -21.22 11.41
N GLU A 108 -27.17 -21.79 11.24
CA GLU A 108 -28.25 -21.97 12.27
C GLU A 108 -27.81 -22.71 13.54
N ASP A 109 -26.60 -23.25 13.59
CA ASP A 109 -26.13 -24.09 14.72
C ASP A 109 -24.75 -23.60 15.28
N SER A 110 -24.28 -22.42 14.89
CA SER A 110 -23.00 -21.91 15.38
C SER A 110 -23.21 -20.76 16.37
N SER A 111 -22.88 -21.01 17.64
CA SER A 111 -22.78 -20.00 18.68
C SER A 111 -21.56 -19.08 18.50
N ILE A 112 -21.17 -18.80 17.25
CA ILE A 112 -20.02 -17.92 16.94
C ILE A 112 -20.53 -16.47 16.98
N SER A 113 -20.57 -15.92 18.18
CA SER A 113 -21.03 -14.54 18.42
C SER A 113 -19.88 -13.53 18.51
N GLY A 114 -18.63 -14.01 18.59
CA GLY A 114 -17.49 -13.15 18.89
C GLY A 114 -17.45 -12.68 20.35
N GLU A 115 -18.33 -13.17 21.21
CA GLU A 115 -18.36 -12.79 22.63
C GLU A 115 -17.01 -13.04 23.30
N GLY A 116 -16.48 -12.04 24.02
CA GLY A 116 -15.18 -12.10 24.67
C GLY A 116 -13.98 -11.89 23.74
N THR A 117 -14.20 -11.63 22.44
CA THR A 117 -13.13 -11.36 21.47
C THR A 117 -12.80 -9.87 21.47
N ILE A 118 -11.52 -9.53 21.62
CA ILE A 118 -11.03 -8.16 21.50
C ILE A 118 -10.47 -7.98 20.09
N ILE A 119 -10.97 -6.99 19.37
CA ILE A 119 -10.50 -6.64 18.02
C ILE A 119 -9.76 -5.31 18.10
N ALA A 120 -8.50 -5.30 17.65
CA ALA A 120 -7.73 -4.06 17.49
C ALA A 120 -7.83 -3.59 16.04
N ILE A 121 -8.21 -2.34 15.83
CA ILE A 121 -8.30 -1.71 14.51
C ILE A 121 -7.23 -0.62 14.46
N LEU A 122 -6.28 -0.77 13.50
CA LEU A 122 -5.28 0.25 13.20
C LEU A 122 -5.72 0.95 11.91
N ASP A 123 -6.29 2.14 12.06
CA ASP A 123 -6.82 2.94 10.95
C ASP A 123 -6.75 4.44 11.29
N SER A 124 -7.24 5.30 10.40
CA SER A 124 -7.34 6.75 10.58
C SER A 124 -8.31 7.17 11.70
N GLY A 125 -9.09 6.26 12.23
CA GLY A 125 -10.06 6.44 13.31
C GLY A 125 -11.28 5.55 13.15
N ILE A 126 -12.18 5.61 14.13
CA ILE A 126 -13.44 4.90 14.14
C ILE A 126 -14.54 5.82 14.67
N ASP A 127 -15.71 5.77 14.08
CA ASP A 127 -16.90 6.42 14.63
C ASP A 127 -17.47 5.58 15.78
N TYR A 128 -16.95 5.81 16.98
CA TYR A 128 -17.39 5.13 18.19
C TYR A 128 -18.82 5.49 18.61
N THR A 129 -19.46 6.49 17.97
CA THR A 129 -20.85 6.86 18.21
C THR A 129 -21.83 6.08 17.33
N HIS A 130 -21.32 5.26 16.40
CA HIS A 130 -22.15 4.44 15.53
C HIS A 130 -22.99 3.44 16.38
N PRO A 131 -24.28 3.22 16.06
CA PRO A 131 -25.16 2.33 16.81
C PRO A 131 -24.63 0.91 17.07
N ASP A 132 -23.79 0.38 16.18
CA ASP A 132 -23.18 -0.94 16.34
C ASP A 132 -22.18 -1.03 17.51
N PHE A 133 -21.69 0.11 18.00
CA PHE A 133 -20.79 0.20 19.15
C PHE A 133 -21.49 0.60 20.45
N ILE A 134 -22.83 0.70 20.43
CA ILE A 134 -23.63 1.13 21.57
C ILE A 134 -24.56 -0.01 21.97
N ASN A 135 -24.61 -0.31 23.26
CA ASN A 135 -25.58 -1.24 23.82
C ASN A 135 -26.98 -0.61 23.88
N GLU A 136 -28.02 -1.44 24.07
CA GLU A 136 -29.40 -0.95 24.19
C GLU A 136 -29.62 0.02 25.36
N ASP A 137 -28.80 -0.08 26.40
CA ASP A 137 -28.81 0.82 27.57
C ASP A 137 -28.02 2.14 27.34
N GLY A 138 -27.46 2.34 26.15
CA GLY A 138 -26.68 3.51 25.78
C GLY A 138 -25.21 3.50 26.23
N THR A 139 -24.75 2.41 26.85
CA THR A 139 -23.34 2.25 27.18
C THR A 139 -22.52 1.80 25.97
N SER A 140 -21.21 2.04 25.97
CA SER A 140 -20.29 1.56 24.93
C SER A 140 -20.18 0.03 24.99
N ARG A 141 -20.19 -0.61 23.83
CA ARG A 141 -19.85 -2.02 23.68
C ARG A 141 -18.38 -2.30 23.88
#